data_4cf96c5d2b78e96d3201e7bf0994c037
#
_entry.id   4cf96c5d2b78e96d3201e7bf0994c037
#
_cell.length_a   1.000
_cell.length_b   1.000
_cell.length_c   1.000
_cell.angle_alpha   90.00
_cell.angle_beta   90.00
_cell.angle_gamma   90.00
#
_symmetry.space_group_name_H-M   'P 1'
#
loop_
_entity.id
_entity.type
_entity.pdbx_description
1 polymer ?
#
loop_
_entity_poly.entity_id
_entity_poly.type
_entity_poly.pdbx_seq_one_letter_code
_entity_poly.pdbx_strand_id
1 'polypeptide(L)'
;MEMYFKRMKDEWTGLVEQADPFIRAKAAEIALAHAHYLSIEFYRIVRIDPHAEEFLSNEQVERQLKSAMERWIINVLSAQVDDVERLIQIQHTVAEVHARIGIPVEIVEMGFRVLKKILYPVIFSSDYSAAEKLQVYHFSINSIDIAMEVMTRAFTFSDSSASKEDENYRIFSLLENAEEEKERQIASILSWEIDIIYKVLLDSDLGSSLPLSQADFGLWFNHKGRHYFSGIAEVGHISRLIQDFDGIFNQTMRNTRNLNNRSLRVKFLLQIRNTVSQIITLLRELFEEVSRHEVGMDVLTKLLNRRFLPTIFKREIAHANRTGTPLSVLIIDVDKFKAINDTWGHNTGDEILRKVSQAFYDNVRSSDYVFRYGGDEFIIVLTEASENETLRTAERIRSRVEKTKLKAANGEDIALSLSIGAAMFNGHPDYERLIQIADEALYIAKRRGRNRVELWKASL
;
A
#
# COMPACT_ATOMS: atom_id res chain seq x y z
N MET A 1 3.67 13.66 23.81
CA MET A 1 4.04 12.27 23.57
C MET A 1 5.16 11.82 24.49
N GLU A 2 6.33 12.44 24.44
CA GLU A 2 7.54 12.07 25.21
C GLU A 2 7.30 11.97 26.73
N MET A 3 6.62 12.95 27.34
CA MET A 3 6.27 12.95 28.76
C MET A 3 5.32 11.80 29.16
N TYR A 4 4.43 11.39 28.24
CA TYR A 4 3.53 10.26 28.46
C TYR A 4 4.28 8.92 28.45
N PHE A 5 5.14 8.70 27.45
CA PHE A 5 5.95 7.47 27.39
C PHE A 5 6.91 7.36 28.57
N LYS A 6 7.46 8.47 29.04
CA LYS A 6 8.26 8.50 30.27
C LYS A 6 7.45 8.02 31.47
N ARG A 7 6.21 8.50 31.63
CA ARG A 7 5.30 8.03 32.72
C ARG A 7 5.05 6.52 32.62
N MET A 8 4.73 6.01 31.44
CA MET A 8 4.48 4.58 31.25
C MET A 8 5.71 3.73 31.52
N LYS A 9 6.89 4.22 31.15
CA LYS A 9 8.16 3.59 31.49
C LYS A 9 8.35 3.52 33.01
N ASP A 10 8.16 4.64 33.71
CA ASP A 10 8.30 4.69 35.17
C ASP A 10 7.30 3.74 35.86
N GLU A 11 6.08 3.66 35.36
CA GLU A 11 5.03 2.77 35.87
C GLU A 11 5.36 1.29 35.65
N TRP A 12 5.80 0.92 34.43
CA TRP A 12 6.19 -0.47 34.14
C TRP A 12 7.45 -0.87 34.91
N THR A 13 8.43 0.02 35.01
CA THR A 13 9.62 -0.19 35.84
C THR A 13 9.23 -0.45 37.29
N GLY A 14 8.35 0.38 37.86
CA GLY A 14 7.86 0.21 39.23
C GLY A 14 7.11 -1.11 39.44
N LEU A 15 6.32 -1.56 38.46
CA LEU A 15 5.65 -2.87 38.50
C LEU A 15 6.67 -4.01 38.55
N VAL A 16 7.71 -3.95 37.75
CA VAL A 16 8.77 -4.99 37.67
C VAL A 16 9.64 -4.98 38.94
N GLU A 17 10.00 -3.81 39.49
CA GLU A 17 10.81 -3.67 40.69
C GLU A 17 10.06 -4.17 41.94
N GLN A 18 8.77 -3.89 42.06
CA GLN A 18 7.96 -4.28 43.21
C GLN A 18 7.56 -5.74 43.21
N ALA A 19 7.56 -6.39 42.03
CA ALA A 19 7.22 -7.81 41.95
C ALA A 19 8.34 -8.69 42.48
N ASP A 20 7.98 -9.68 43.29
CA ASP A 20 8.91 -10.70 43.78
C ASP A 20 9.65 -11.36 42.60
N PRO A 21 10.99 -11.42 42.60
CA PRO A 21 11.76 -12.09 41.56
C PRO A 21 11.32 -13.52 41.26
N PHE A 22 10.84 -14.26 42.29
CA PHE A 22 10.31 -15.58 42.14
C PHE A 22 8.98 -15.61 41.37
N ILE A 23 8.10 -14.65 41.59
CA ILE A 23 6.85 -14.49 40.87
C ILE A 23 7.11 -14.11 39.39
N ARG A 24 8.08 -13.22 39.14
CA ARG A 24 8.50 -12.89 37.77
C ARG A 24 9.07 -14.10 37.03
N ALA A 25 9.89 -14.90 37.70
CA ALA A 25 10.42 -16.13 37.12
C ALA A 25 9.29 -17.12 36.75
N LYS A 26 8.27 -17.28 37.61
CA LYS A 26 7.09 -18.10 37.29
C LYS A 26 6.26 -17.56 36.13
N ALA A 27 6.08 -16.26 36.03
CA ALA A 27 5.40 -15.64 34.90
C ALA A 27 6.17 -15.89 33.58
N ALA A 28 7.49 -15.77 33.61
CA ALA A 28 8.36 -16.09 32.48
C ALA A 28 8.31 -17.56 32.08
N GLU A 29 8.29 -18.49 33.07
CA GLU A 29 8.14 -19.92 32.83
C GLU A 29 6.82 -20.24 32.12
N ILE A 30 5.70 -19.69 32.59
CA ILE A 30 4.39 -19.84 31.95
C ILE A 30 4.40 -19.28 30.54
N ALA A 31 4.99 -18.09 30.31
CA ALA A 31 5.09 -17.50 29.00
C ALA A 31 5.86 -18.41 28.04
N LEU A 32 7.04 -18.89 28.44
CA LEU A 32 7.88 -19.76 27.62
C LEU A 32 7.19 -21.11 27.30
N ALA A 33 6.51 -21.71 28.27
CA ALA A 33 5.85 -22.99 28.10
C ALA A 33 4.56 -22.89 27.24
N HIS A 34 3.85 -21.77 27.27
CA HIS A 34 2.51 -21.66 26.71
C HIS A 34 2.34 -20.60 25.62
N ALA A 35 3.36 -19.81 25.25
CA ALA A 35 3.22 -18.75 24.25
C ALA A 35 2.68 -19.27 22.90
N HIS A 36 3.14 -20.43 22.46
CA HIS A 36 2.65 -21.06 21.23
C HIS A 36 1.15 -21.39 21.30
N TYR A 37 0.70 -22.04 22.38
CA TYR A 37 -0.72 -22.32 22.59
C TYR A 37 -1.55 -21.03 22.68
N LEU A 38 -1.09 -20.04 23.45
CA LEU A 38 -1.76 -18.77 23.62
C LEU A 38 -1.88 -18.00 22.28
N SER A 39 -0.87 -18.05 21.44
CA SER A 39 -0.90 -17.38 20.14
C SER A 39 -1.91 -18.04 19.19
N ILE A 40 -1.96 -19.38 19.13
CA ILE A 40 -2.93 -20.11 18.31
C ILE A 40 -4.37 -19.80 18.76
N GLU A 41 -4.61 -19.93 20.06
CA GLU A 41 -5.94 -19.74 20.63
C GLU A 41 -6.41 -18.26 20.51
N PHE A 42 -5.49 -17.31 20.66
CA PHE A 42 -5.74 -15.91 20.43
C PHE A 42 -6.28 -15.67 19.02
N TYR A 43 -5.56 -16.09 17.98
CA TYR A 43 -6.01 -15.86 16.58
C TYR A 43 -7.25 -16.68 16.24
N ARG A 44 -7.44 -17.87 16.81
CA ARG A 44 -8.66 -18.65 16.65
C ARG A 44 -9.91 -17.90 17.12
N ILE A 45 -9.80 -17.15 18.22
CA ILE A 45 -10.93 -16.39 18.79
C ILE A 45 -11.08 -15.05 18.05
N VAL A 46 -10.00 -14.35 17.77
CA VAL A 46 -10.04 -13.04 17.11
C VAL A 46 -10.61 -13.14 15.69
N ARG A 47 -10.35 -14.23 14.97
CA ARG A 47 -10.91 -14.48 13.62
C ARG A 47 -12.42 -14.66 13.56
N ILE A 48 -13.10 -14.83 14.70
CA ILE A 48 -14.57 -14.91 14.73
C ILE A 48 -15.19 -13.53 14.40
N ASP A 49 -14.45 -12.45 14.65
CA ASP A 49 -14.89 -11.11 14.24
C ASP A 49 -14.65 -10.92 12.74
N PRO A 50 -15.72 -10.58 11.95
CA PRO A 50 -15.60 -10.43 10.50
C PRO A 50 -14.60 -9.34 10.07
N HIS A 51 -14.44 -8.27 10.85
CA HIS A 51 -13.47 -7.20 10.54
C HIS A 51 -12.03 -7.66 10.81
N ALA A 52 -11.82 -8.50 11.81
CA ALA A 52 -10.51 -9.08 12.06
C ALA A 52 -10.11 -10.11 11.00
N GLU A 53 -11.06 -10.89 10.48
CA GLU A 53 -10.81 -11.90 9.45
C GLU A 53 -10.27 -11.29 8.16
N GLU A 54 -10.69 -10.09 7.79
CA GLU A 54 -10.21 -9.37 6.60
C GLU A 54 -8.68 -9.19 6.62
N PHE A 55 -8.08 -8.96 7.80
CA PHE A 55 -6.63 -8.80 7.98
C PHE A 55 -5.87 -10.12 8.18
N LEU A 56 -6.58 -11.21 8.50
CA LEU A 56 -6.00 -12.51 8.89
C LEU A 56 -6.23 -13.62 7.85
N SER A 57 -6.79 -13.32 6.69
CA SER A 57 -7.18 -14.32 5.68
C SER A 57 -6.01 -14.95 4.92
N ASN A 58 -4.82 -14.32 4.95
CA ASN A 58 -3.64 -14.82 4.23
C ASN A 58 -2.81 -15.78 5.12
N GLU A 59 -2.61 -17.03 4.67
CA GLU A 59 -1.87 -18.05 5.43
C GLU A 59 -0.42 -17.66 5.75
N GLN A 60 0.25 -16.95 4.85
CA GLN A 60 1.63 -16.52 5.07
C GLN A 60 1.70 -15.45 6.16
N VAL A 61 0.73 -14.52 6.15
CA VAL A 61 0.55 -13.49 7.19
C VAL A 61 0.25 -14.18 8.53
N GLU A 62 -0.67 -15.15 8.54
CA GLU A 62 -1.06 -15.87 9.76
C GLU A 62 0.14 -16.54 10.45
N ARG A 63 1.01 -17.23 9.69
CA ARG A 63 2.21 -17.87 10.28
C ARG A 63 3.16 -16.86 10.91
N GLN A 64 3.36 -15.71 10.27
CA GLN A 64 4.25 -14.65 10.76
C GLN A 64 3.68 -13.94 11.98
N LEU A 65 2.38 -13.69 11.98
CA LEU A 65 1.69 -13.06 13.10
C LEU A 65 1.69 -13.97 14.34
N LYS A 66 1.48 -15.28 14.18
CA LYS A 66 1.59 -16.24 15.31
C LYS A 66 2.96 -16.18 15.96
N SER A 67 4.03 -16.24 15.17
CA SER A 67 5.40 -16.16 15.71
C SER A 67 5.72 -14.78 16.32
N ALA A 68 5.16 -13.70 15.80
CA ALA A 68 5.29 -12.37 16.39
C ALA A 68 4.56 -12.29 17.73
N MET A 69 3.35 -12.83 17.82
CA MET A 69 2.54 -12.88 19.04
C MET A 69 3.19 -13.73 20.14
N GLU A 70 3.77 -14.89 19.77
CA GLU A 70 4.55 -15.71 20.71
C GLU A 70 5.69 -14.90 21.34
N ARG A 71 6.50 -14.24 20.51
CA ARG A 71 7.58 -13.38 21.00
C ARG A 71 7.08 -12.21 21.84
N TRP A 72 5.95 -11.62 21.47
CA TRP A 72 5.34 -10.53 22.22
C TRP A 72 4.91 -11.00 23.61
N ILE A 73 4.20 -12.13 23.71
CA ILE A 73 3.76 -12.72 24.98
C ILE A 73 4.95 -12.99 25.88
N ILE A 74 6.00 -13.63 25.35
CA ILE A 74 7.22 -13.93 26.10
C ILE A 74 7.85 -12.62 26.60
N ASN A 75 8.06 -11.65 25.74
CA ASN A 75 8.69 -10.39 26.11
C ASN A 75 7.94 -9.63 27.20
N VAL A 76 6.59 -9.53 27.12
CA VAL A 76 5.76 -8.77 28.07
C VAL A 76 5.72 -9.47 29.42
N LEU A 77 5.57 -10.80 29.46
CA LEU A 77 5.44 -11.56 30.71
C LEU A 77 6.78 -11.89 31.36
N SER A 78 7.90 -11.79 30.63
CA SER A 78 9.26 -12.01 31.15
C SER A 78 10.00 -10.69 31.41
N ALA A 79 9.31 -9.56 31.43
CA ALA A 79 9.92 -8.23 31.54
C ALA A 79 10.87 -8.11 32.73
N GLN A 80 12.08 -7.58 32.49
CA GLN A 80 13.04 -7.14 33.51
C GLN A 80 13.16 -5.63 33.44
N VAL A 81 13.71 -5.01 34.48
CA VAL A 81 13.88 -3.54 34.57
C VAL A 81 14.61 -2.98 33.35
N ASP A 82 15.68 -3.65 32.94
CA ASP A 82 16.51 -3.23 31.81
C ASP A 82 15.81 -3.40 30.45
N ASP A 83 14.72 -4.19 30.39
CA ASP A 83 13.96 -4.44 29.16
C ASP A 83 12.86 -3.40 28.91
N VAL A 84 12.43 -2.63 29.94
CA VAL A 84 11.23 -1.80 29.90
C VAL A 84 11.29 -0.78 28.77
N GLU A 85 12.43 -0.12 28.58
CA GLU A 85 12.62 0.85 27.47
C GLU A 85 12.36 0.20 26.11
N ARG A 86 12.95 -0.96 25.90
CA ARG A 86 12.77 -1.75 24.65
C ARG A 86 11.32 -2.22 24.50
N LEU A 87 10.65 -2.59 25.59
CA LEU A 87 9.25 -3.02 25.56
C LEU A 87 8.31 -1.87 25.16
N ILE A 88 8.52 -0.67 25.71
CA ILE A 88 7.78 0.53 25.30
C ILE A 88 7.95 0.78 23.80
N GLN A 89 9.16 0.69 23.29
CA GLN A 89 9.44 0.89 21.85
C GLN A 89 8.75 -0.18 20.99
N ILE A 90 8.72 -1.43 21.43
CA ILE A 90 7.99 -2.50 20.74
C ILE A 90 6.50 -2.18 20.64
N GLN A 91 5.85 -1.75 21.76
CA GLN A 91 4.44 -1.39 21.74
C GLN A 91 4.16 -0.24 20.76
N HIS A 92 5.03 0.76 20.73
CA HIS A 92 4.91 1.89 19.81
C HIS A 92 4.97 1.41 18.36
N THR A 93 5.98 0.61 18.01
CA THR A 93 6.13 0.06 16.65
C THR A 93 4.94 -0.79 16.23
N VAL A 94 4.43 -1.65 17.12
CA VAL A 94 3.25 -2.49 16.84
C VAL A 94 2.01 -1.62 16.61
N ALA A 95 1.83 -0.56 17.41
CA ALA A 95 0.72 0.37 17.25
C ALA A 95 0.76 1.12 15.92
N GLU A 96 1.95 1.59 15.50
CA GLU A 96 2.14 2.23 14.20
C GLU A 96 1.80 1.29 13.06
N VAL A 97 2.22 0.02 13.13
CA VAL A 97 1.86 -1.00 12.13
C VAL A 97 0.34 -1.20 12.09
N HIS A 98 -0.33 -1.38 13.23
CA HIS A 98 -1.78 -1.57 13.29
C HIS A 98 -2.54 -0.37 12.70
N ALA A 99 -2.15 0.87 13.05
CA ALA A 99 -2.75 2.08 12.48
C ALA A 99 -2.52 2.16 10.95
N ARG A 100 -1.29 1.87 10.49
CA ARG A 100 -0.91 1.91 9.09
C ARG A 100 -1.69 0.93 8.22
N ILE A 101 -1.90 -0.29 8.71
CA ILE A 101 -2.70 -1.30 7.99
C ILE A 101 -4.21 -1.11 8.18
N GLY A 102 -4.63 -0.17 9.04
CA GLY A 102 -6.03 0.21 9.24
C GLY A 102 -6.83 -0.76 10.11
N ILE A 103 -6.19 -1.49 11.03
CA ILE A 103 -6.91 -2.30 12.03
C ILE A 103 -7.65 -1.36 12.97
N PRO A 104 -8.98 -1.48 13.15
CA PRO A 104 -9.72 -0.67 14.12
C PRO A 104 -9.19 -0.85 15.55
N VAL A 105 -9.14 0.23 16.34
CA VAL A 105 -8.63 0.16 17.72
C VAL A 105 -9.45 -0.79 18.58
N GLU A 106 -10.73 -0.94 18.29
CA GLU A 106 -11.65 -1.84 18.98
C GLU A 106 -11.23 -3.32 18.84
N ILE A 107 -10.64 -3.69 17.68
CA ILE A 107 -10.09 -5.04 17.45
C ILE A 107 -8.83 -5.24 18.30
N VAL A 108 -7.98 -4.23 18.41
CA VAL A 108 -6.79 -4.28 19.26
C VAL A 108 -7.19 -4.46 20.72
N GLU A 109 -8.15 -3.67 21.22
CA GLU A 109 -8.68 -3.78 22.60
C GLU A 109 -9.35 -5.14 22.85
N MET A 110 -10.12 -5.62 21.88
CA MET A 110 -10.70 -6.97 21.95
C MET A 110 -9.60 -8.03 22.05
N GLY A 111 -8.51 -7.91 21.29
CA GLY A 111 -7.37 -8.80 21.34
C GLY A 111 -6.76 -8.91 22.74
N PHE A 112 -6.52 -7.79 23.42
CA PHE A 112 -6.00 -7.79 24.79
C PHE A 112 -6.97 -8.45 25.79
N ARG A 113 -8.25 -8.23 25.65
CA ARG A 113 -9.28 -8.89 26.44
C ARG A 113 -9.29 -10.40 26.21
N VAL A 114 -9.17 -10.86 24.96
CA VAL A 114 -9.06 -12.27 24.60
C VAL A 114 -7.81 -12.88 25.22
N LEU A 115 -6.66 -12.23 25.11
CA LEU A 115 -5.40 -12.72 25.67
C LEU A 115 -5.51 -12.94 27.18
N LYS A 116 -6.04 -11.97 27.92
CA LYS A 116 -6.26 -12.08 29.37
C LYS A 116 -7.19 -13.26 29.71
N LYS A 117 -8.24 -13.45 28.92
CA LYS A 117 -9.20 -14.55 29.11
C LYS A 117 -8.56 -15.94 28.90
N ILE A 118 -7.70 -16.11 27.89
CA ILE A 118 -7.04 -17.40 27.65
C ILE A 118 -5.85 -17.65 28.57
N LEU A 119 -5.21 -16.61 29.08
CA LEU A 119 -4.10 -16.71 30.03
C LEU A 119 -4.58 -17.17 31.43
N TYR A 120 -5.79 -16.77 31.84
CA TYR A 120 -6.34 -17.14 33.14
C TYR A 120 -6.30 -18.65 33.42
N PRO A 121 -6.92 -19.55 32.62
CA PRO A 121 -6.91 -20.97 32.89
C PRO A 121 -5.50 -21.57 32.88
N VAL A 122 -4.58 -21.03 32.05
CA VAL A 122 -3.19 -21.48 31.97
C VAL A 122 -2.50 -21.28 33.33
N ILE A 123 -2.61 -20.09 33.91
CA ILE A 123 -2.02 -19.79 35.23
C ILE A 123 -2.69 -20.62 36.34
N PHE A 124 -4.01 -20.72 36.31
CA PHE A 124 -4.73 -21.42 37.40
C PHE A 124 -4.69 -22.96 37.32
N SER A 125 -4.27 -23.53 36.18
CA SER A 125 -4.02 -24.96 36.02
C SER A 125 -2.58 -25.38 36.38
N SER A 126 -1.68 -24.44 36.70
CA SER A 126 -0.31 -24.73 37.11
C SER A 126 -0.27 -25.39 38.52
N ASP A 127 0.85 -26.02 38.85
CA ASP A 127 1.04 -26.64 40.18
C ASP A 127 1.47 -25.67 41.28
N TYR A 128 1.32 -24.36 41.06
CA TYR A 128 1.64 -23.32 42.03
C TYR A 128 0.58 -23.23 43.14
N SER A 129 0.95 -22.71 44.30
CA SER A 129 0.00 -22.41 45.36
C SER A 129 -1.02 -21.35 44.95
N ALA A 130 -2.18 -21.28 45.59
CA ALA A 130 -3.22 -20.32 45.29
C ALA A 130 -2.73 -18.85 45.39
N ALA A 131 -1.88 -18.59 46.37
CA ALA A 131 -1.28 -17.26 46.57
C ALA A 131 -0.33 -16.88 45.40
N GLU A 132 0.52 -17.81 44.98
CA GLU A 132 1.43 -17.61 43.88
C GLU A 132 0.69 -17.46 42.55
N LYS A 133 -0.35 -18.26 42.28
CA LYS A 133 -1.22 -18.10 41.11
C LYS A 133 -1.81 -16.70 41.01
N LEU A 134 -2.31 -16.19 42.13
CA LEU A 134 -2.89 -14.86 42.20
C LEU A 134 -1.84 -13.77 41.93
N GLN A 135 -0.64 -13.90 42.50
CA GLN A 135 0.45 -12.94 42.28
C GLN A 135 0.98 -12.98 40.85
N VAL A 136 1.17 -14.18 40.27
CA VAL A 136 1.57 -14.35 38.86
C VAL A 136 0.51 -13.76 37.94
N TYR A 137 -0.77 -14.02 38.20
CA TYR A 137 -1.86 -13.45 37.42
C TYR A 137 -1.88 -11.92 37.51
N HIS A 138 -1.77 -11.37 38.71
CA HIS A 138 -1.75 -9.93 38.95
C HIS A 138 -0.58 -9.25 38.21
N PHE A 139 0.65 -9.78 38.31
CA PHE A 139 1.81 -9.28 37.58
C PHE A 139 1.58 -9.33 36.06
N SER A 140 1.12 -10.48 35.56
CA SER A 140 0.90 -10.68 34.13
C SER A 140 -0.15 -9.74 33.54
N ILE A 141 -1.29 -9.57 34.24
CA ILE A 141 -2.37 -8.68 33.76
C ILE A 141 -1.94 -7.21 33.75
N ASN A 142 -1.27 -6.75 34.81
CA ASN A 142 -0.77 -5.36 34.83
C ASN A 142 0.27 -5.09 33.74
N SER A 143 1.18 -6.04 33.47
CA SER A 143 2.13 -5.93 32.37
C SER A 143 1.42 -5.84 31.00
N ILE A 144 0.36 -6.64 30.80
CA ILE A 144 -0.46 -6.59 29.57
C ILE A 144 -1.23 -5.25 29.49
N ASP A 145 -1.77 -4.75 30.61
CA ASP A 145 -2.55 -3.50 30.64
C ASP A 145 -1.68 -2.29 30.33
N ILE A 146 -0.47 -2.21 30.89
CA ILE A 146 0.49 -1.16 30.55
C ILE A 146 0.89 -1.25 29.05
N ALA A 147 1.17 -2.44 28.56
CA ALA A 147 1.48 -2.65 27.13
C ALA A 147 0.31 -2.18 26.24
N MET A 148 -0.93 -2.49 26.61
CA MET A 148 -2.15 -2.05 25.92
C MET A 148 -2.28 -0.52 25.93
N GLU A 149 -2.09 0.13 27.08
CA GLU A 149 -2.21 1.58 27.21
C GLU A 149 -1.20 2.30 26.31
N VAL A 150 0.06 1.84 26.29
CA VAL A 150 1.11 2.36 25.40
C VAL A 150 0.70 2.21 23.95
N MET A 151 0.24 1.01 23.56
CA MET A 151 -0.16 0.69 22.18
C MET A 151 -1.38 1.52 21.75
N THR A 152 -2.44 1.58 22.53
CA THR A 152 -3.65 2.33 22.19
C THR A 152 -3.35 3.83 22.03
N ARG A 153 -2.49 4.39 22.87
CA ARG A 153 -2.11 5.81 22.77
C ARG A 153 -1.28 6.11 21.54
N ALA A 154 -0.32 5.26 21.22
CA ALA A 154 0.49 5.39 20.01
C ALA A 154 -0.38 5.23 18.75
N PHE A 155 -1.31 4.28 18.77
CA PHE A 155 -2.28 4.06 17.70
C PHE A 155 -3.13 5.31 17.42
N THR A 156 -3.77 5.88 18.45
CA THR A 156 -4.63 7.07 18.30
C THR A 156 -3.88 8.26 17.70
N PHE A 157 -2.60 8.41 18.03
CA PHE A 157 -1.77 9.46 17.46
C PHE A 157 -1.46 9.20 15.97
N SER A 158 -1.07 7.98 15.62
CA SER A 158 -0.77 7.59 14.24
C SER A 158 -2.00 7.67 13.33
N ASP A 159 -3.16 7.19 13.80
CA ASP A 159 -4.42 7.23 13.05
C ASP A 159 -4.90 8.67 12.79
N SER A 160 -4.78 9.57 13.77
CA SER A 160 -5.12 10.99 13.58
C SER A 160 -4.21 11.71 12.57
N SER A 161 -2.97 11.28 12.45
CA SER A 161 -2.02 11.80 11.43
C SER A 161 -2.36 11.26 10.04
N ALA A 162 -2.66 9.97 9.93
CA ALA A 162 -3.07 9.34 8.68
C ALA A 162 -4.36 9.95 8.10
N SER A 163 -5.34 10.26 8.95
CA SER A 163 -6.60 10.89 8.53
C SER A 163 -6.40 12.30 7.95
N LYS A 164 -5.44 13.07 8.48
CA LYS A 164 -5.08 14.38 7.93
C LYS A 164 -4.34 14.27 6.59
N GLU A 165 -3.48 13.26 6.45
CA GLU A 165 -2.78 13.00 5.20
C GLU A 165 -3.73 12.52 4.10
N ASP A 166 -4.75 11.75 4.46
CA ASP A 166 -5.80 11.27 3.55
C ASP A 166 -6.64 12.44 3.00
N GLU A 167 -7.07 13.36 3.86
CA GLU A 167 -7.79 14.57 3.46
C GLU A 167 -6.90 15.51 2.63
N ASN A 168 -5.64 15.71 3.00
CA ASN A 168 -4.69 16.48 2.23
C ASN A 168 -4.43 15.85 0.85
N TYR A 169 -4.33 14.52 0.77
CA TYR A 169 -4.20 13.82 -0.50
C TYR A 169 -5.45 13.98 -1.37
N ARG A 170 -6.64 13.91 -0.78
CA ARG A 170 -7.90 14.13 -1.49
C ARG A 170 -7.95 15.54 -2.10
N ILE A 171 -7.65 16.56 -1.32
CA ILE A 171 -7.59 17.95 -1.76
C ILE A 171 -6.53 18.11 -2.84
N PHE A 172 -5.35 17.54 -2.65
CA PHE A 172 -4.23 17.60 -3.58
C PHE A 172 -4.53 16.94 -4.93
N SER A 173 -5.05 15.71 -4.91
CA SER A 173 -5.34 14.95 -6.13
C SER A 173 -6.36 15.62 -7.04
N LEU A 174 -7.06 16.63 -6.49
CA LEU A 174 -8.06 17.42 -7.22
C LEU A 174 -7.46 18.60 -8.02
N LEU A 175 -6.18 18.98 -7.83
CA LEU A 175 -5.82 20.39 -8.07
C LEU A 175 -4.73 20.68 -9.11
N GLU A 176 -3.68 19.89 -9.21
CA GLU A 176 -2.47 20.39 -9.89
C GLU A 176 -2.43 20.18 -11.41
N ASN A 177 -3.21 19.26 -11.96
CA ASN A 177 -3.32 19.07 -13.42
C ASN A 177 -4.75 18.65 -13.83
N ALA A 178 -5.76 19.17 -13.18
CA ALA A 178 -7.15 18.79 -13.44
C ALA A 178 -7.50 18.88 -14.93
N GLU A 179 -7.06 19.93 -15.61
CA GLU A 179 -7.33 20.12 -17.03
C GLU A 179 -6.58 19.11 -17.91
N GLU A 180 -5.28 18.91 -17.64
CA GLU A 180 -4.45 17.97 -18.40
C GLU A 180 -4.89 16.52 -18.16
N GLU A 181 -5.19 16.17 -16.92
CA GLU A 181 -5.70 14.85 -16.56
C GLU A 181 -7.08 14.60 -17.17
N LYS A 182 -7.97 15.58 -17.16
CA LYS A 182 -9.27 15.53 -17.86
C LYS A 182 -9.10 15.18 -19.33
N GLU A 183 -8.25 15.94 -20.04
CA GLU A 183 -8.01 15.70 -21.47
C GLU A 183 -7.35 14.35 -21.73
N ARG A 184 -6.42 13.93 -20.87
CA ARG A 184 -5.79 12.61 -20.93
C ARG A 184 -6.82 11.47 -20.79
N GLN A 185 -7.76 11.57 -19.85
CA GLN A 185 -8.79 10.57 -19.65
C GLN A 185 -9.83 10.56 -20.75
N ILE A 186 -10.18 11.73 -21.29
CA ILE A 186 -11.04 11.82 -22.48
C ILE A 186 -10.36 11.15 -23.69
N ALA A 187 -9.07 11.40 -23.91
CA ALA A 187 -8.32 10.78 -24.97
C ALA A 187 -8.24 9.23 -24.81
N SER A 188 -8.05 8.76 -23.57
CA SER A 188 -7.99 7.33 -23.24
C SER A 188 -9.29 6.60 -23.59
N ILE A 189 -10.44 7.12 -23.16
CA ILE A 189 -11.74 6.49 -23.45
C ILE A 189 -12.09 6.55 -24.95
N LEU A 190 -11.73 7.65 -25.62
CA LEU A 190 -11.93 7.78 -27.08
C LEU A 190 -11.02 6.82 -27.85
N SER A 191 -9.78 6.61 -27.44
CA SER A 191 -8.87 5.62 -28.04
C SER A 191 -9.44 4.21 -27.92
N TRP A 192 -9.96 3.84 -26.77
CA TRP A 192 -10.65 2.57 -26.56
C TRP A 192 -11.90 2.45 -27.46
N GLU A 193 -12.74 3.50 -27.53
CA GLU A 193 -13.91 3.54 -28.42
C GLU A 193 -13.54 3.27 -29.87
N ILE A 194 -12.50 3.97 -30.36
CA ILE A 194 -12.02 3.84 -31.73
C ILE A 194 -11.54 2.42 -32.01
N ASP A 195 -10.72 1.83 -31.13
CA ASP A 195 -10.20 0.47 -31.29
C ASP A 195 -11.35 -0.55 -31.44
N ILE A 196 -12.35 -0.48 -30.56
CA ILE A 196 -13.50 -1.38 -30.61
C ILE A 196 -14.30 -1.16 -31.91
N ILE A 197 -14.57 0.08 -32.29
CA ILE A 197 -15.31 0.39 -33.53
C ILE A 197 -14.59 -0.16 -34.75
N TYR A 198 -13.26 0.05 -34.85
CA TYR A 198 -12.46 -0.49 -35.95
C TYR A 198 -12.53 -2.02 -36.01
N LYS A 199 -12.37 -2.70 -34.88
CA LYS A 199 -12.44 -4.17 -34.80
C LYS A 199 -13.82 -4.71 -35.21
N VAL A 200 -14.91 -4.04 -34.79
CA VAL A 200 -16.29 -4.40 -35.17
C VAL A 200 -16.55 -4.16 -36.65
N LEU A 201 -16.01 -3.10 -37.25
CA LEU A 201 -16.24 -2.77 -38.65
C LEU A 201 -15.41 -3.61 -39.61
N LEU A 202 -14.18 -3.98 -39.24
CA LEU A 202 -13.26 -4.74 -40.05
C LEU A 202 -13.37 -6.26 -39.82
N ASP A 203 -14.35 -6.70 -39.03
CA ASP A 203 -14.52 -8.12 -38.61
C ASP A 203 -13.18 -8.73 -38.10
N SER A 204 -12.38 -7.87 -37.38
CA SER A 204 -11.10 -8.27 -36.80
C SER A 204 -11.30 -9.00 -35.48
N ASP A 205 -10.24 -9.61 -34.94
CA ASP A 205 -10.28 -10.33 -33.66
C ASP A 205 -10.72 -9.45 -32.49
N LEU A 206 -11.97 -9.54 -32.14
CA LEU A 206 -12.58 -8.90 -30.96
C LEU A 206 -12.22 -9.61 -29.65
N GLY A 207 -11.71 -10.85 -29.72
CA GLY A 207 -11.36 -11.63 -28.54
C GLY A 207 -10.18 -11.05 -27.75
N SER A 208 -9.38 -10.19 -28.39
CA SER A 208 -8.30 -9.45 -27.73
C SER A 208 -8.72 -8.11 -27.11
N SER A 209 -10.00 -7.72 -27.25
CA SER A 209 -10.50 -6.45 -26.75
C SER A 209 -10.89 -6.55 -25.28
N LEU A 210 -10.50 -5.54 -24.50
CA LEU A 210 -10.81 -5.45 -23.07
C LEU A 210 -12.18 -4.77 -22.84
N PRO A 211 -12.96 -5.21 -21.85
CA PRO A 211 -14.12 -4.47 -21.40
C PRO A 211 -13.71 -3.10 -20.86
N LEU A 212 -14.64 -2.14 -20.81
CA LEU A 212 -14.30 -0.75 -20.44
C LEU A 212 -13.69 -0.63 -19.04
N SER A 213 -14.13 -1.45 -18.08
CA SER A 213 -13.56 -1.47 -16.72
C SER A 213 -12.10 -1.90 -16.65
N GLN A 214 -11.62 -2.67 -17.63
CA GLN A 214 -10.24 -3.16 -17.71
C GLN A 214 -9.37 -2.36 -18.70
N ALA A 215 -9.97 -1.44 -19.45
CA ALA A 215 -9.24 -0.48 -20.27
C ALA A 215 -8.59 0.62 -19.42
N ASP A 216 -7.61 1.34 -19.96
CA ASP A 216 -6.84 2.35 -19.22
C ASP A 216 -7.72 3.37 -18.51
N PHE A 217 -8.79 3.84 -19.16
CA PHE A 217 -9.78 4.73 -18.53
C PHE A 217 -10.48 4.06 -17.34
N GLY A 218 -10.94 2.82 -17.50
CA GLY A 218 -11.66 2.09 -16.44
C GLY A 218 -10.76 1.80 -15.24
N LEU A 219 -9.50 1.41 -15.48
CA LEU A 219 -8.50 1.25 -14.43
C LEU A 219 -8.25 2.56 -13.69
N TRP A 220 -8.00 3.65 -14.43
CA TRP A 220 -7.83 4.96 -13.82
C TRP A 220 -9.06 5.36 -12.98
N PHE A 221 -10.26 5.18 -13.52
CA PHE A 221 -11.48 5.55 -12.81
C PHE A 221 -11.67 4.75 -11.53
N ASN A 222 -11.40 3.43 -11.54
CA ASN A 222 -11.53 2.56 -10.37
C ASN A 222 -10.49 2.87 -9.28
N HIS A 223 -9.25 3.16 -9.67
CA HIS A 223 -8.13 3.39 -8.72
C HIS A 223 -8.03 4.86 -8.28
N LYS A 224 -8.23 5.81 -9.17
CA LYS A 224 -8.07 7.24 -8.91
C LYS A 224 -9.39 8.01 -8.95
N GLY A 225 -10.13 7.93 -10.05
CA GLY A 225 -11.31 8.75 -10.30
C GLY A 225 -12.37 8.64 -9.22
N ARG A 226 -12.73 7.44 -8.80
CA ARG A 226 -13.72 7.23 -7.71
C ARG A 226 -13.29 7.82 -6.38
N HIS A 227 -12.00 7.88 -6.12
CA HIS A 227 -11.45 8.49 -4.91
C HIS A 227 -11.36 10.01 -5.05
N TYR A 228 -10.84 10.50 -6.15
CA TYR A 228 -10.72 11.94 -6.43
C TYR A 228 -12.04 12.68 -6.27
N PHE A 229 -13.10 12.10 -6.77
CA PHE A 229 -14.43 12.67 -6.79
C PHE A 229 -15.38 12.05 -5.75
N SER A 230 -14.83 11.44 -4.67
CA SER A 230 -15.66 10.79 -3.66
C SER A 230 -16.66 11.78 -3.03
N GLY A 231 -17.91 11.34 -2.88
CA GLY A 231 -18.99 12.19 -2.38
C GLY A 231 -19.78 12.93 -3.45
N ILE A 232 -19.35 12.91 -4.73
CA ILE A 232 -20.06 13.51 -5.85
C ILE A 232 -20.94 12.46 -6.53
N ALA A 233 -22.21 12.78 -6.79
CA ALA A 233 -23.21 11.84 -7.29
C ALA A 233 -22.85 11.23 -8.66
N GLU A 234 -22.20 12.00 -9.51
CA GLU A 234 -21.76 11.66 -10.86
C GLU A 234 -20.80 10.47 -10.89
N VAL A 235 -20.00 10.27 -9.84
CA VAL A 235 -19.13 9.09 -9.67
C VAL A 235 -19.96 7.80 -9.70
N GLY A 236 -21.07 7.78 -8.98
CA GLY A 236 -22.00 6.66 -8.99
C GLY A 236 -22.65 6.40 -10.36
N HIS A 237 -22.87 7.47 -11.14
CA HIS A 237 -23.41 7.37 -12.49
C HIS A 237 -22.38 6.76 -13.46
N ILE A 238 -21.13 7.26 -13.47
CA ILE A 238 -20.06 6.70 -14.30
C ILE A 238 -19.83 5.23 -13.96
N SER A 239 -19.77 4.88 -12.66
CA SER A 239 -19.62 3.48 -12.22
C SER A 239 -20.70 2.55 -12.79
N ARG A 240 -21.97 3.00 -12.78
CA ARG A 240 -23.08 2.23 -13.36
C ARG A 240 -22.95 2.12 -14.88
N LEU A 241 -22.63 3.21 -15.58
CA LEU A 241 -22.45 3.19 -17.03
C LEU A 241 -21.36 2.20 -17.46
N ILE A 242 -20.24 2.14 -16.73
CA ILE A 242 -19.17 1.16 -16.99
C ILE A 242 -19.68 -0.27 -16.78
N GLN A 243 -20.34 -0.55 -15.64
CA GLN A 243 -20.83 -1.90 -15.32
C GLN A 243 -21.91 -2.38 -16.31
N ASP A 244 -22.88 -1.53 -16.62
CA ASP A 244 -23.96 -1.85 -17.55
C ASP A 244 -23.40 -2.12 -18.95
N PHE A 245 -22.46 -1.29 -19.40
CA PHE A 245 -21.83 -1.50 -20.68
C PHE A 245 -20.95 -2.75 -20.72
N ASP A 246 -20.19 -3.06 -19.69
CA ASP A 246 -19.38 -4.28 -19.61
C ASP A 246 -20.26 -5.54 -19.66
N GLY A 247 -21.47 -5.50 -19.08
CA GLY A 247 -22.46 -6.55 -19.23
C GLY A 247 -22.84 -6.79 -20.69
N ILE A 248 -23.15 -5.70 -21.42
CA ILE A 248 -23.48 -5.74 -22.85
C ILE A 248 -22.28 -6.22 -23.68
N PHE A 249 -21.10 -5.68 -23.41
CA PHE A 249 -19.86 -6.02 -24.07
C PHE A 249 -19.55 -7.52 -23.94
N ASN A 250 -19.53 -8.04 -22.72
CA ASN A 250 -19.25 -9.45 -22.45
C ASN A 250 -20.30 -10.38 -23.08
N GLN A 251 -21.58 -10.00 -23.09
CA GLN A 251 -22.63 -10.76 -23.77
C GLN A 251 -22.39 -10.79 -25.29
N THR A 252 -22.00 -9.66 -25.88
CA THR A 252 -21.70 -9.55 -27.32
C THR A 252 -20.46 -10.35 -27.69
N MET A 253 -19.40 -10.32 -26.86
CA MET A 253 -18.18 -11.10 -27.08
C MET A 253 -18.39 -12.60 -26.98
N ARG A 254 -19.30 -13.07 -26.12
CA ARG A 254 -19.67 -14.50 -26.03
C ARG A 254 -20.42 -14.98 -27.27
N ASN A 255 -21.05 -14.09 -28.04
CA ASN A 255 -21.84 -14.42 -29.21
C ASN A 255 -21.57 -13.49 -30.38
N THR A 256 -20.31 -13.46 -30.83
CA THR A 256 -19.84 -12.62 -31.95
C THR A 256 -20.60 -12.85 -33.26
N ARG A 257 -21.24 -14.03 -33.46
CA ARG A 257 -22.11 -14.29 -34.61
C ARG A 257 -23.27 -13.27 -34.75
N ASN A 258 -23.68 -12.66 -33.65
CA ASN A 258 -24.69 -11.59 -33.66
C ASN A 258 -24.20 -10.34 -34.39
N LEU A 259 -22.92 -10.10 -34.45
CA LEU A 259 -22.34 -8.96 -35.16
C LEU A 259 -22.36 -9.13 -36.70
N ASN A 260 -22.60 -10.33 -37.21
CA ASN A 260 -22.87 -10.56 -38.63
C ASN A 260 -24.20 -9.97 -39.06
N ASN A 261 -25.13 -9.79 -38.10
CA ASN A 261 -26.37 -9.08 -38.33
C ASN A 261 -26.15 -7.56 -38.30
N ARG A 262 -26.36 -6.90 -39.45
CA ARG A 262 -26.14 -5.45 -39.62
C ARG A 262 -26.91 -4.61 -38.56
N SER A 263 -28.15 -4.98 -38.23
CA SER A 263 -28.99 -4.24 -37.27
C SER A 263 -28.40 -4.34 -35.85
N LEU A 264 -27.98 -5.54 -35.44
CA LEU A 264 -27.37 -5.76 -34.12
C LEU A 264 -25.98 -5.09 -34.03
N ARG A 265 -25.21 -5.14 -35.11
CA ARG A 265 -23.91 -4.43 -35.18
C ARG A 265 -24.09 -2.93 -35.01
N VAL A 266 -25.01 -2.30 -35.76
CA VAL A 266 -25.30 -0.88 -35.63
C VAL A 266 -25.79 -0.54 -34.21
N LYS A 267 -26.65 -1.34 -33.65
CA LYS A 267 -27.15 -1.14 -32.26
C LYS A 267 -25.99 -1.16 -31.25
N PHE A 268 -25.06 -2.11 -31.37
CA PHE A 268 -23.90 -2.21 -30.50
C PHE A 268 -22.97 -0.99 -30.64
N LEU A 269 -22.67 -0.55 -31.86
CA LEU A 269 -21.87 0.64 -32.12
C LEU A 269 -22.49 1.91 -31.54
N LEU A 270 -23.83 2.06 -31.64
CA LEU A 270 -24.57 3.17 -31.03
C LEU A 270 -24.51 3.12 -29.50
N GLN A 271 -24.58 1.93 -28.91
CA GLN A 271 -24.43 1.78 -27.46
C GLN A 271 -23.04 2.19 -26.97
N ILE A 272 -21.96 1.80 -27.67
CA ILE A 272 -20.60 2.26 -27.37
C ILE A 272 -20.58 3.78 -27.36
N ARG A 273 -20.99 4.39 -28.49
CA ARG A 273 -20.95 5.85 -28.69
C ARG A 273 -21.73 6.60 -27.62
N ASN A 274 -22.93 6.13 -27.28
CA ASN A 274 -23.78 6.77 -26.29
C ASN A 274 -23.16 6.67 -24.89
N THR A 275 -22.64 5.50 -24.50
CA THR A 275 -21.99 5.29 -23.19
C THR A 275 -20.76 6.17 -23.05
N VAL A 276 -19.86 6.19 -24.05
CA VAL A 276 -18.65 7.02 -24.05
C VAL A 276 -19.02 8.52 -23.97
N SER A 277 -19.99 8.97 -24.77
CA SER A 277 -20.44 10.37 -24.74
C SER A 277 -20.98 10.80 -23.38
N GLN A 278 -21.78 9.95 -22.72
CA GLN A 278 -22.31 10.21 -21.38
C GLN A 278 -21.19 10.27 -20.35
N ILE A 279 -20.26 9.33 -20.39
CA ILE A 279 -19.10 9.31 -19.48
C ILE A 279 -18.25 10.58 -19.65
N ILE A 280 -17.96 11.00 -20.89
CA ILE A 280 -17.18 12.24 -21.17
C ILE A 280 -17.91 13.47 -20.61
N THR A 281 -19.22 13.56 -20.76
CA THR A 281 -20.01 14.66 -20.20
C THR A 281 -19.90 14.72 -18.68
N LEU A 282 -20.16 13.59 -18.01
CA LEU A 282 -20.04 13.50 -16.55
C LEU A 282 -18.61 13.74 -16.06
N LEU A 283 -17.61 13.30 -16.81
CA LEU A 283 -16.22 13.52 -16.48
C LEU A 283 -15.86 15.01 -16.52
N ARG A 284 -16.34 15.76 -17.52
CA ARG A 284 -16.16 17.20 -17.60
C ARG A 284 -16.80 17.92 -16.41
N GLU A 285 -18.03 17.56 -16.06
CA GLU A 285 -18.72 18.12 -14.90
C GLU A 285 -17.95 17.88 -13.60
N LEU A 286 -17.41 16.66 -13.40
CA LEU A 286 -16.58 16.31 -12.23
C LEU A 286 -15.33 17.20 -12.13
N PHE A 287 -14.62 17.40 -13.22
CA PHE A 287 -13.39 18.21 -13.22
C PHE A 287 -13.66 19.71 -13.07
N GLU A 288 -14.76 20.24 -13.58
CA GLU A 288 -15.15 21.64 -13.40
C GLU A 288 -15.45 22.00 -11.94
N GLU A 289 -16.04 21.06 -11.18
CA GLU A 289 -16.36 21.28 -9.77
C GLU A 289 -15.12 21.35 -8.89
N VAL A 290 -14.04 20.75 -9.31
CA VAL A 290 -12.83 20.51 -8.52
C VAL A 290 -11.73 21.55 -8.70
N SER A 291 -11.72 22.32 -9.77
CA SER A 291 -10.60 23.21 -10.20
C SER A 291 -10.20 24.37 -9.26
N ARG A 292 -10.50 24.35 -7.98
CA ARG A 292 -10.37 25.56 -7.13
C ARG A 292 -9.29 25.59 -6.03
N HIS A 293 -8.48 24.54 -5.74
CA HIS A 293 -7.50 24.58 -4.61
C HIS A 293 -6.21 23.74 -4.82
N GLU A 294 -5.02 24.27 -4.58
CA GLU A 294 -3.69 23.62 -4.77
C GLU A 294 -3.00 23.20 -3.45
N VAL A 295 -2.44 21.97 -3.29
CA VAL A 295 -1.27 21.59 -2.41
C VAL A 295 -0.83 20.09 -2.56
N GLY A 296 0.46 19.79 -2.83
CA GLY A 296 1.07 18.45 -2.48
C GLY A 296 1.99 17.70 -3.46
N MET A 297 2.59 18.31 -4.50
CA MET A 297 3.63 17.67 -5.34
C MET A 297 5.05 18.08 -4.99
N ASP A 298 6.01 17.29 -5.42
CA ASP A 298 7.41 17.71 -5.43
C ASP A 298 7.58 18.89 -6.43
N VAL A 299 8.06 20.00 -5.94
CA VAL A 299 8.14 21.26 -6.70
C VAL A 299 9.01 21.13 -7.95
N LEU A 300 10.08 20.28 -7.87
CA LEU A 300 11.05 20.12 -8.95
C LEU A 300 10.55 19.16 -10.04
N THR A 301 10.03 18.00 -9.63
CA THR A 301 9.72 16.87 -10.51
C THR A 301 8.24 16.76 -10.86
N LYS A 302 7.39 17.47 -10.14
CA LYS A 302 5.93 17.37 -10.27
C LYS A 302 5.36 15.96 -10.01
N LEU A 303 6.13 15.10 -9.32
CA LEU A 303 5.71 13.79 -8.88
C LEU A 303 5.03 13.88 -7.51
N LEU A 304 4.25 12.86 -7.16
CA LEU A 304 3.71 12.73 -5.82
C LEU A 304 4.86 12.70 -4.79
N ASN A 305 4.70 13.40 -3.68
CA ASN A 305 5.68 13.30 -2.61
C ASN A 305 5.39 12.08 -1.70
N ARG A 306 6.38 11.68 -0.91
CA ARG A 306 6.30 10.48 -0.05
C ARG A 306 5.17 10.49 0.98
N ARG A 307 4.59 11.66 1.32
CA ARG A 307 3.51 11.78 2.31
C ARG A 307 2.24 11.04 1.89
N PHE A 308 2.05 10.83 0.59
CA PHE A 308 0.87 10.13 0.07
C PHE A 308 1.03 8.61 -0.06
N LEU A 309 2.22 8.07 0.21
CA LEU A 309 2.45 6.62 0.17
C LEU A 309 1.49 5.84 1.08
N PRO A 310 1.30 6.20 2.38
CA PRO A 310 0.41 5.48 3.27
C PRO A 310 -1.00 5.37 2.73
N THR A 311 -1.57 6.49 2.30
CA THR A 311 -2.93 6.58 1.77
C THR A 311 -3.13 5.74 0.52
N ILE A 312 -2.19 5.85 -0.44
CA ILE A 312 -2.27 5.13 -1.71
C ILE A 312 -2.09 3.63 -1.49
N PHE A 313 -1.07 3.22 -0.72
CA PHE A 313 -0.86 1.81 -0.46
C PHE A 313 -2.00 1.16 0.32
N LYS A 314 -2.55 1.83 1.35
CA LYS A 314 -3.70 1.32 2.10
C LYS A 314 -4.87 0.99 1.16
N ARG A 315 -5.16 1.89 0.22
CA ARG A 315 -6.23 1.71 -0.75
C ARG A 315 -5.94 0.62 -1.76
N GLU A 316 -4.76 0.63 -2.38
CA GLU A 316 -4.41 -0.33 -3.43
C GLU A 316 -4.23 -1.75 -2.88
N ILE A 317 -3.70 -1.90 -1.66
CA ILE A 317 -3.63 -3.19 -0.96
C ILE A 317 -5.03 -3.72 -0.63
N ALA A 318 -5.91 -2.86 -0.11
CA ALA A 318 -7.30 -3.26 0.15
C ALA A 318 -8.03 -3.67 -1.14
N HIS A 319 -7.78 -2.96 -2.26
CA HIS A 319 -8.31 -3.32 -3.56
C HIS A 319 -7.75 -4.68 -4.04
N ALA A 320 -6.44 -4.86 -4.03
CA ALA A 320 -5.78 -6.09 -4.46
C ALA A 320 -6.23 -7.31 -3.64
N ASN A 321 -6.36 -7.17 -2.32
CA ASN A 321 -6.88 -8.25 -1.46
C ASN A 321 -8.32 -8.63 -1.77
N ARG A 322 -9.18 -7.64 -2.06
CA ARG A 322 -10.60 -7.89 -2.37
C ARG A 322 -10.83 -8.50 -3.74
N THR A 323 -10.05 -8.08 -4.75
CA THR A 323 -10.23 -8.47 -6.14
C THR A 323 -9.33 -9.62 -6.59
N GLY A 324 -8.29 -9.93 -5.83
CA GLY A 324 -7.24 -10.87 -6.21
C GLY A 324 -6.36 -10.36 -7.35
N THR A 325 -6.38 -9.05 -7.66
CA THR A 325 -5.57 -8.46 -8.72
C THR A 325 -4.11 -8.28 -8.26
N PRO A 326 -3.13 -8.43 -9.17
CA PRO A 326 -1.73 -8.24 -8.82
C PRO A 326 -1.41 -6.77 -8.57
N LEU A 327 -0.54 -6.52 -7.58
CA LEU A 327 0.00 -5.21 -7.27
C LEU A 327 1.52 -5.34 -7.16
N SER A 328 2.26 -4.35 -7.62
CA SER A 328 3.72 -4.36 -7.50
C SER A 328 4.30 -2.98 -7.22
N VAL A 329 5.53 -2.96 -6.72
CA VAL A 329 6.27 -1.74 -6.45
C VAL A 329 7.65 -1.80 -7.10
N LEU A 330 8.08 -0.66 -7.64
CA LEU A 330 9.44 -0.40 -8.09
C LEU A 330 10.06 0.63 -7.18
N ILE A 331 11.26 0.37 -6.65
CA ILE A 331 12.12 1.37 -6.03
C ILE A 331 13.27 1.65 -6.99
N ILE A 332 13.47 2.92 -7.28
CA ILE A 332 14.36 3.39 -8.34
C ILE A 332 15.32 4.42 -7.77
N ASP A 333 16.58 4.30 -8.16
CA ASP A 333 17.64 5.23 -7.77
C ASP A 333 18.45 5.64 -9.01
N VAL A 334 18.80 6.92 -9.07
CA VAL A 334 19.62 7.46 -10.16
C VAL A 334 21.09 7.16 -9.88
N ASP A 335 21.68 6.28 -10.68
CA ASP A 335 23.04 5.82 -10.46
C ASP A 335 24.06 6.96 -10.43
N LYS A 336 24.86 7.01 -9.35
CA LYS A 336 25.95 7.99 -9.14
C LYS A 336 25.48 9.46 -9.17
N PHE A 337 24.24 9.74 -8.79
CA PHE A 337 23.65 11.09 -8.83
C PHE A 337 24.48 12.12 -8.07
N LYS A 338 25.04 11.75 -6.89
CA LYS A 338 25.92 12.62 -6.14
C LYS A 338 27.18 13.01 -6.94
N ALA A 339 27.81 12.07 -7.64
CA ALA A 339 28.98 12.36 -8.47
C ALA A 339 28.63 13.29 -9.65
N ILE A 340 27.41 13.17 -10.19
CA ILE A 340 26.88 14.08 -11.21
C ILE A 340 26.78 15.50 -10.64
N ASN A 341 26.17 15.67 -9.47
CA ASN A 341 26.07 16.96 -8.81
C ASN A 341 27.44 17.57 -8.48
N ASP A 342 28.36 16.74 -7.98
CA ASP A 342 29.72 17.18 -7.62
C ASP A 342 30.54 17.61 -8.86
N THR A 343 30.25 17.02 -10.04
CA THR A 343 31.00 17.32 -11.28
C THR A 343 30.38 18.47 -12.08
N TRP A 344 29.03 18.49 -12.24
CA TRP A 344 28.35 19.41 -13.14
C TRP A 344 27.39 20.39 -12.42
N GLY A 345 27.35 20.35 -11.10
CA GLY A 345 26.55 21.23 -10.26
C GLY A 345 25.07 20.84 -10.10
N HIS A 346 24.44 21.36 -9.06
CA HIS A 346 23.05 21.02 -8.69
C HIS A 346 22.02 21.37 -9.77
N ASN A 347 22.22 22.43 -10.55
CA ASN A 347 21.31 22.79 -11.64
C ASN A 347 21.21 21.69 -12.70
N THR A 348 22.33 21.05 -13.01
CA THR A 348 22.40 19.87 -13.91
C THR A 348 21.68 18.68 -13.29
N GLY A 349 21.89 18.43 -11.99
CA GLY A 349 21.14 17.40 -11.26
C GLY A 349 19.64 17.62 -11.29
N ASP A 350 19.18 18.85 -11.10
CA ASP A 350 17.76 19.21 -11.19
C ASP A 350 17.17 18.95 -12.58
N GLU A 351 17.90 19.26 -13.64
CA GLU A 351 17.48 18.96 -15.01
C GLU A 351 17.37 17.44 -15.24
N ILE A 352 18.32 16.67 -14.71
CA ILE A 352 18.30 15.21 -14.76
C ILE A 352 17.06 14.67 -14.06
N LEU A 353 16.75 15.13 -12.84
CA LEU A 353 15.58 14.68 -12.11
C LEU A 353 14.27 14.98 -12.86
N ARG A 354 14.15 16.16 -13.50
CA ARG A 354 12.99 16.47 -14.34
C ARG A 354 12.86 15.51 -15.53
N LYS A 355 13.97 15.21 -16.22
CA LYS A 355 13.96 14.29 -17.38
C LYS A 355 13.68 12.85 -16.98
N VAL A 356 14.20 12.40 -15.85
CA VAL A 356 13.90 11.07 -15.28
C VAL A 356 12.43 10.98 -14.92
N SER A 357 11.87 12.01 -14.29
CA SER A 357 10.44 12.05 -13.95
C SER A 357 9.55 12.02 -15.18
N GLN A 358 9.90 12.75 -16.23
CA GLN A 358 9.18 12.68 -17.51
C GLN A 358 9.25 11.28 -18.13
N ALA A 359 10.42 10.62 -18.05
CA ALA A 359 10.54 9.24 -18.53
C ALA A 359 9.66 8.27 -17.73
N PHE A 360 9.40 8.51 -16.44
CA PHE A 360 8.45 7.71 -15.68
C PHE A 360 7.03 7.91 -16.21
N TYR A 361 6.56 9.14 -16.32
CA TYR A 361 5.22 9.45 -16.82
C TYR A 361 4.94 8.84 -18.21
N ASP A 362 5.92 8.92 -19.11
CA ASP A 362 5.80 8.39 -20.49
C ASP A 362 5.72 6.86 -20.53
N ASN A 363 6.08 6.17 -19.43
CA ASN A 363 6.23 4.71 -19.39
C ASN A 363 5.37 3.99 -18.34
N VAL A 364 4.50 4.70 -17.63
CA VAL A 364 3.51 4.13 -16.71
C VAL A 364 2.09 4.41 -17.22
N ARG A 365 1.12 3.62 -16.75
CA ARG A 365 -0.29 3.83 -17.04
C ARG A 365 -0.84 4.97 -16.16
N SER A 366 -1.95 5.55 -16.56
CA SER A 366 -2.63 6.58 -15.75
C SER A 366 -3.14 6.06 -14.39
N SER A 367 -3.37 4.75 -14.28
CA SER A 367 -3.74 4.09 -13.02
C SER A 367 -2.57 3.90 -12.06
N ASP A 368 -1.31 3.97 -12.54
CA ASP A 368 -0.12 3.79 -11.73
C ASP A 368 0.25 5.07 -10.97
N TYR A 369 1.04 4.94 -9.91
CA TYR A 369 1.46 6.06 -9.08
C TYR A 369 2.97 6.22 -9.11
N VAL A 370 3.43 7.46 -9.27
CA VAL A 370 4.86 7.79 -9.31
C VAL A 370 5.17 8.81 -8.21
N PHE A 371 6.11 8.46 -7.35
CA PHE A 371 6.50 9.27 -6.20
C PHE A 371 7.97 9.66 -6.28
N ARG A 372 8.28 10.87 -5.81
CA ARG A 372 9.64 11.20 -5.36
C ARG A 372 9.76 10.86 -3.88
N TYR A 373 10.54 9.83 -3.59
CA TYR A 373 10.68 9.32 -2.22
C TYR A 373 11.78 10.04 -1.44
N GLY A 374 12.89 10.36 -2.11
CA GLY A 374 14.05 11.06 -1.56
C GLY A 374 14.69 11.98 -2.60
N GLY A 375 15.95 12.37 -2.41
CA GLY A 375 16.68 13.24 -3.32
C GLY A 375 16.70 12.75 -4.76
N ASP A 376 17.25 11.55 -4.97
CA ASP A 376 17.41 10.83 -6.23
C ASP A 376 16.68 9.47 -6.25
N GLU A 377 15.85 9.24 -5.24
CA GLU A 377 15.07 8.01 -5.07
C GLU A 377 13.60 8.22 -5.43
N PHE A 378 13.03 7.24 -6.13
CA PHE A 378 11.65 7.26 -6.62
C PHE A 378 10.96 5.93 -6.32
N ILE A 379 9.64 5.99 -6.14
CA ILE A 379 8.78 4.80 -6.02
C ILE A 379 7.72 4.84 -7.10
N ILE A 380 7.50 3.70 -7.77
CA ILE A 380 6.37 3.52 -8.67
C ILE A 380 5.52 2.37 -8.16
N VAL A 381 4.24 2.61 -7.98
CA VAL A 381 3.24 1.59 -7.67
C VAL A 381 2.51 1.24 -8.95
N LEU A 382 2.61 -0.02 -9.37
CA LEU A 382 1.97 -0.53 -10.57
C LEU A 382 0.72 -1.33 -10.17
N THR A 383 -0.43 -0.83 -10.58
CA THR A 383 -1.74 -1.43 -10.30
C THR A 383 -2.09 -2.48 -11.35
N GLU A 384 -2.67 -3.61 -10.91
CA GLU A 384 -3.09 -4.71 -11.76
C GLU A 384 -1.99 -5.19 -12.75
N ALA A 385 -0.73 -5.12 -12.31
CA ALA A 385 0.42 -5.50 -13.11
C ALA A 385 0.99 -6.85 -12.67
N SER A 386 0.96 -7.83 -13.56
CA SER A 386 1.61 -9.13 -13.36
C SER A 386 3.14 -8.98 -13.25
N GLU A 387 3.82 -10.01 -12.76
CA GLU A 387 5.30 -10.04 -12.68
C GLU A 387 5.97 -9.68 -14.01
N ASN A 388 5.48 -10.26 -15.11
CA ASN A 388 6.02 -9.99 -16.43
C ASN A 388 5.80 -8.53 -16.88
N GLU A 389 4.64 -7.94 -16.59
CA GLU A 389 4.36 -6.55 -16.91
C GLU A 389 5.19 -5.60 -16.05
N THR A 390 5.35 -5.93 -14.76
CA THR A 390 6.22 -5.20 -13.83
C THR A 390 7.65 -5.14 -14.36
N LEU A 391 8.23 -6.29 -14.72
CA LEU A 391 9.60 -6.34 -15.26
C LEU A 391 9.73 -5.62 -16.61
N ARG A 392 8.74 -5.74 -17.49
CA ARG A 392 8.73 -5.02 -18.79
C ARG A 392 8.66 -3.51 -18.58
N THR A 393 7.83 -3.04 -17.65
CA THR A 393 7.71 -1.62 -17.35
C THR A 393 9.00 -1.08 -16.74
N ALA A 394 9.58 -1.79 -15.78
CA ALA A 394 10.84 -1.41 -15.14
C ALA A 394 11.99 -1.35 -16.18
N GLU A 395 12.12 -2.34 -17.07
CA GLU A 395 13.16 -2.37 -18.08
C GLU A 395 12.94 -1.32 -19.19
N ARG A 396 11.69 -1.02 -19.54
CA ARG A 396 11.35 0.08 -20.47
C ARG A 396 11.77 1.42 -19.89
N ILE A 397 11.50 1.69 -18.62
CA ILE A 397 11.92 2.90 -17.90
C ILE A 397 13.46 2.98 -17.87
N ARG A 398 14.13 1.92 -17.42
CA ARG A 398 15.60 1.87 -17.35
C ARG A 398 16.23 2.16 -18.71
N SER A 399 15.80 1.45 -19.76
CA SER A 399 16.32 1.61 -21.12
C SER A 399 16.00 2.99 -21.71
N ARG A 400 14.85 3.57 -21.38
CA ARG A 400 14.50 4.94 -21.82
C ARG A 400 15.46 5.97 -21.23
N VAL A 401 15.75 5.87 -19.92
CA VAL A 401 16.67 6.79 -19.24
C VAL A 401 18.10 6.59 -19.74
N GLU A 402 18.57 5.35 -19.90
CA GLU A 402 19.91 5.05 -20.44
C GLU A 402 20.13 5.66 -21.84
N LYS A 403 19.10 5.71 -22.67
CA LYS A 403 19.15 6.30 -24.01
C LYS A 403 18.97 7.81 -24.04
N THR A 404 18.66 8.43 -22.91
CA THR A 404 18.45 9.87 -22.84
C THR A 404 19.79 10.59 -22.95
N LYS A 405 19.93 11.39 -24.01
CA LYS A 405 21.12 12.21 -24.23
C LYS A 405 20.98 13.50 -23.44
N LEU A 406 21.87 13.72 -22.51
CA LEU A 406 22.02 14.95 -21.75
C LEU A 406 23.39 15.52 -21.99
N LYS A 407 23.45 16.84 -22.17
CA LYS A 407 24.70 17.59 -22.28
C LYS A 407 24.88 18.48 -21.08
N ALA A 408 26.04 18.44 -20.48
CA ALA A 408 26.45 19.42 -19.49
C ALA A 408 26.61 20.82 -20.13
N ALA A 409 26.67 21.85 -19.29
CA ALA A 409 26.84 23.22 -19.76
C ALA A 409 28.13 23.45 -20.60
N ASN A 410 29.15 22.63 -20.40
CA ASN A 410 30.39 22.60 -21.16
C ASN A 410 30.31 21.78 -22.49
N GLY A 411 29.13 21.19 -22.80
CA GLY A 411 28.88 20.41 -24.01
C GLY A 411 29.23 18.93 -23.90
N GLU A 412 29.76 18.45 -22.77
CA GLU A 412 30.04 17.02 -22.54
C GLU A 412 28.78 16.20 -22.39
N ASP A 413 28.80 14.97 -22.89
CA ASP A 413 27.69 14.04 -22.77
C ASP A 413 27.67 13.42 -21.35
N ILE A 414 26.52 13.50 -20.69
CA ILE A 414 26.29 12.89 -19.39
C ILE A 414 25.63 11.54 -19.58
N ALA A 415 26.33 10.45 -19.19
CA ALA A 415 25.73 9.12 -19.16
C ALA A 415 24.84 8.96 -17.94
N LEU A 416 23.59 8.60 -18.16
CA LEU A 416 22.58 8.43 -17.13
C LEU A 416 22.12 6.97 -17.08
N SER A 417 21.99 6.41 -15.88
CA SER A 417 21.40 5.09 -15.68
C SER A 417 20.59 5.02 -14.39
N LEU A 418 19.73 4.02 -14.31
CA LEU A 418 18.90 3.73 -13.13
C LEU A 418 19.17 2.32 -12.64
N SER A 419 19.26 2.17 -11.33
CA SER A 419 19.09 0.88 -10.65
C SER A 419 17.65 0.75 -10.14
N ILE A 420 17.02 -0.39 -10.39
CA ILE A 420 15.62 -0.62 -10.07
C ILE A 420 15.47 -1.93 -9.30
N GLY A 421 14.86 -1.86 -8.12
CA GLY A 421 14.38 -3.01 -7.36
C GLY A 421 12.88 -3.14 -7.51
N ALA A 422 12.41 -4.33 -7.82
CA ALA A 422 10.99 -4.64 -7.99
C ALA A 422 10.52 -5.68 -6.97
N ALA A 423 9.29 -5.54 -6.48
CA ALA A 423 8.64 -6.53 -5.64
C ALA A 423 7.16 -6.68 -5.99
N MET A 424 6.68 -7.93 -5.98
CA MET A 424 5.26 -8.24 -6.11
C MET A 424 4.61 -8.24 -4.72
N PHE A 425 3.40 -7.70 -4.65
CA PHE A 425 2.57 -7.81 -3.46
C PHE A 425 2.22 -9.28 -3.18
N ASN A 426 2.40 -9.70 -1.94
CA ASN A 426 2.22 -11.08 -1.51
C ASN A 426 1.04 -11.28 -0.54
N GLY A 427 0.15 -10.29 -0.43
CA GLY A 427 -1.00 -10.30 0.48
C GLY A 427 -0.70 -9.78 1.89
N HIS A 428 0.52 -9.33 2.19
CA HIS A 428 0.82 -8.74 3.50
C HIS A 428 0.24 -7.32 3.61
N PRO A 429 -0.57 -7.01 4.65
CA PRO A 429 -1.27 -5.72 4.73
C PRO A 429 -0.35 -4.52 4.96
N ASP A 430 0.84 -4.75 5.51
CA ASP A 430 1.81 -3.67 5.74
C ASP A 430 2.63 -3.37 4.48
N TYR A 431 2.38 -2.21 3.88
CA TYR A 431 3.05 -1.77 2.66
C TYR A 431 4.55 -1.49 2.86
N GLU A 432 4.99 -1.10 4.07
CA GLU A 432 6.41 -0.86 4.33
C GLU A 432 7.23 -2.12 4.10
N ARG A 433 6.64 -3.28 4.38
CA ARG A 433 7.28 -4.55 4.07
C ARG A 433 7.43 -4.77 2.57
N LEU A 434 6.44 -4.37 1.76
CA LEU A 434 6.55 -4.43 0.31
C LEU A 434 7.65 -3.48 -0.20
N ILE A 435 7.74 -2.28 0.37
CA ILE A 435 8.84 -1.33 0.09
C ILE A 435 10.17 -1.93 0.49
N GLN A 436 10.31 -2.49 1.69
CA GLN A 436 11.54 -3.07 2.17
C GLN A 436 12.09 -4.17 1.26
N ILE A 437 11.25 -5.11 0.82
CA ILE A 437 11.69 -6.20 -0.06
C ILE A 437 12.07 -5.68 -1.46
N ALA A 438 11.45 -4.61 -1.95
CA ALA A 438 11.86 -3.96 -3.18
C ALA A 438 13.20 -3.21 -3.02
N ASP A 439 13.45 -2.61 -1.85
CA ASP A 439 14.73 -1.97 -1.52
C ASP A 439 15.88 -3.00 -1.45
N GLU A 440 15.63 -4.18 -0.86
CA GLU A 440 16.59 -5.29 -0.92
C GLU A 440 16.96 -5.66 -2.36
N ALA A 441 15.98 -5.69 -3.27
CA ALA A 441 16.22 -5.93 -4.69
C ALA A 441 17.02 -4.79 -5.33
N LEU A 442 16.71 -3.53 -5.01
CA LEU A 442 17.48 -2.37 -5.46
C LEU A 442 18.94 -2.44 -4.98
N TYR A 443 19.16 -2.82 -3.74
CA TYR A 443 20.51 -3.02 -3.21
C TYR A 443 21.29 -4.09 -4.01
N ILE A 444 20.63 -5.20 -4.38
CA ILE A 444 21.22 -6.23 -5.24
C ILE A 444 21.55 -5.65 -6.63
N ALA A 445 20.65 -4.86 -7.23
CA ALA A 445 20.90 -4.19 -8.52
C ALA A 445 22.15 -3.31 -8.47
N LYS A 446 22.27 -2.48 -7.41
CA LYS A 446 23.46 -1.63 -7.18
C LYS A 446 24.76 -2.45 -7.02
N ARG A 447 24.71 -3.55 -6.26
CA ARG A 447 25.88 -4.43 -6.04
C ARG A 447 26.31 -5.20 -7.29
N ARG A 448 25.38 -5.61 -8.14
CA ARG A 448 25.66 -6.37 -9.37
C ARG A 448 26.13 -5.50 -10.55
N GLY A 449 26.44 -4.23 -10.33
CA GLY A 449 27.04 -3.34 -11.32
C GLY A 449 26.13 -2.22 -11.80
N ARG A 450 24.99 -1.99 -11.14
CA ARG A 450 24.04 -0.91 -11.47
C ARG A 450 23.38 -1.08 -12.85
N ASN A 451 22.64 -0.06 -13.30
CA ASN A 451 21.97 -0.01 -14.61
C ASN A 451 21.20 -1.28 -14.93
N ARG A 452 20.35 -1.75 -14.00
CA ARG A 452 19.58 -2.99 -14.13
C ARG A 452 18.34 -3.00 -13.28
N VAL A 453 17.46 -3.93 -13.60
CA VAL A 453 16.28 -4.31 -12.84
C VAL A 453 16.57 -5.63 -12.11
N GLU A 454 16.28 -5.68 -10.82
CA GLU A 454 16.26 -6.92 -10.04
C GLU A 454 14.87 -7.09 -9.42
N LEU A 455 14.32 -8.28 -9.57
CA LEU A 455 13.06 -8.66 -8.93
C LEU A 455 13.38 -9.41 -7.65
N TRP A 456 12.77 -8.99 -6.56
CA TRP A 456 12.89 -9.71 -5.31
C TRP A 456 12.25 -11.11 -5.44
N LYS A 457 12.99 -12.12 -5.03
CA LYS A 457 12.51 -13.51 -4.94
C LYS A 457 12.75 -14.00 -3.53
N ALA A 458 11.71 -14.54 -2.89
CA ALA A 458 11.88 -15.20 -1.61
C ALA A 458 12.97 -16.27 -1.76
N SER A 459 13.98 -16.24 -0.91
CA SER A 459 14.93 -17.34 -0.82
C SER A 459 14.15 -18.59 -0.41
N LEU A 460 14.18 -19.61 -1.25
CA LEU A 460 13.58 -20.93 -1.00
C LEU A 460 14.20 -21.58 0.22
#